data_566113095710b73cd9c1af5e8558b53b
#
_entry.id   566113095710b73cd9c1af5e8558b53b
#
_cell.length_a   1.000
_cell.length_b   1.000
_cell.length_c   1.000
_cell.angle_alpha   90.00
_cell.angle_beta   90.00
_cell.angle_gamma   90.00
#
_symmetry.space_group_name_H-M   'P 1'
#
loop_
_entity.id
_entity.type
_entity.pdbx_description
1 polymer ?
#
loop_
_entity_poly.entity_id
_entity_poly.type
_entity_poly.pdbx_seq_one_letter_code
_entity_poly.pdbx_strand_id
1 'polypeptide(L)'
;MTQAIRSMAVLAATVCLAGSMGFAETAEAIYKANCQSCHGSTGTPSAGIAKMMNVKAASEYKTSEKEQIESIKNGKGKMKPFAGKLTDAQIKDVVTYFRTLK
;
A
#
# COMPACT_ATOMS: atom_id res chain seq x y z
N MET A 1 -36.51 -2.33 -46.38
CA MET A 1 -36.35 -2.29 -45.99
C MET A 1 -35.76 -2.23 -44.91
N THR A 2 -35.51 -2.17 -44.56
CA THR A 2 -35.22 -2.13 -43.74
C THR A 2 -34.34 -2.31 -42.93
N GLN A 3 -33.93 -2.33 -42.63
CA GLN A 3 -33.25 -2.61 -41.98
C GLN A 3 -32.25 -2.42 -41.34
N ALA A 4 -31.90 -2.41 -41.09
CA ALA A 4 -30.95 -2.25 -40.76
C ALA A 4 -30.60 -1.84 -39.61
N ILE A 5 -30.38 -1.81 -39.31
CA ILE A 5 -30.16 -1.37 -38.33
C ILE A 5 -29.57 -1.70 -37.41
N ARG A 6 -29.50 -1.79 -36.95
CA ARG A 6 -29.14 -2.09 -36.12
C ARG A 6 -28.11 -2.14 -35.55
N SER A 7 -27.65 -2.21 -35.35
CA SER A 7 -26.65 -2.48 -35.00
C SER A 7 -25.98 -1.84 -34.11
N MET A 8 -25.68 -1.62 -33.79
CA MET A 8 -25.01 -1.15 -33.14
C MET A 8 -24.73 -1.09 -31.95
N ALA A 9 -24.55 -0.97 -31.54
CA ALA A 9 -24.50 -0.85 -30.43
C ALA A 9 -23.59 -1.30 -29.66
N VAL A 10 -23.41 -1.47 -29.25
CA VAL A 10 -22.69 -2.03 -28.55
C VAL A 10 -21.60 -1.67 -28.07
N LEU A 11 -21.07 -1.65 -27.80
CA LEU A 11 -20.00 -1.50 -27.39
C LEU A 11 -19.63 -0.78 -26.40
N ALA A 12 -19.57 -0.35 -26.02
CA ALA A 12 -19.29 0.40 -25.08
C ALA A 12 -18.92 -0.02 -23.82
N ALA A 13 -19.36 -0.79 -23.26
CA ALA A 13 -19.10 -1.23 -21.98
C ALA A 13 -17.71 -1.50 -21.66
N THR A 14 -16.97 -1.90 -22.55
CA THR A 14 -15.67 -2.33 -22.29
C THR A 14 -14.80 -1.34 -21.69
N VAL A 15 -15.01 -0.17 -21.99
CA VAL A 15 -14.12 0.85 -21.57
C VAL A 15 -14.01 1.02 -20.10
N CYS A 16 -15.07 0.87 -19.40
CA CYS A 16 -15.08 1.10 -17.98
C CYS A 16 -14.11 0.22 -17.24
N LEU A 17 -14.00 -0.99 -17.71
CA LEU A 17 -13.14 -1.92 -17.00
C LEU A 17 -11.69 -1.53 -17.03
N ALA A 18 -11.26 -1.06 -18.15
CA ALA A 18 -9.88 -0.67 -18.27
C ALA A 18 -9.56 0.44 -17.31
N GLY A 19 -10.47 1.35 -17.14
CA GLY A 19 -10.22 2.46 -16.24
C GLY A 19 -10.06 2.04 -14.81
N SER A 20 -10.87 1.13 -14.36
CA SER A 20 -10.80 0.76 -12.96
C SER A 20 -9.51 0.04 -12.62
N MET A 21 -8.94 -0.66 -13.57
CA MET A 21 -7.71 -1.36 -13.28
C MET A 21 -6.52 -0.43 -13.09
N GLY A 22 -6.61 0.77 -13.58
CA GLY A 22 -5.53 1.70 -13.45
C GLY A 22 -5.40 2.34 -12.08
N PHE A 23 -6.33 2.07 -11.19
CA PHE A 23 -6.33 2.74 -9.91
C PHE A 23 -5.79 1.94 -8.74
N ALA A 24 -5.23 0.78 -9.01
CA ALA A 24 -4.60 0.03 -7.94
C ALA A 24 -3.33 0.76 -7.53
N GLU A 25 -3.20 1.06 -6.27
CA GLU A 25 -2.02 1.73 -5.76
C GLU A 25 -0.85 0.77 -5.66
N THR A 26 0.33 1.26 -5.98
CA THR A 26 1.54 0.47 -5.80
C THR A 26 1.93 0.46 -4.33
N ALA A 27 2.72 -0.52 -3.94
CA ALA A 27 3.23 -0.59 -2.58
C ALA A 27 4.03 0.65 -2.23
N GLU A 28 4.79 1.17 -3.17
CA GLU A 28 5.56 2.39 -2.96
C GLU A 28 4.65 3.57 -2.66
N ALA A 29 3.56 3.72 -3.42
CA ALA A 29 2.63 4.83 -3.21
C ALA A 29 1.95 4.70 -1.85
N ILE A 30 1.57 3.49 -1.46
CA ILE A 30 0.96 3.25 -0.16
C ILE A 30 1.95 3.60 0.95
N TYR A 31 3.20 3.21 0.79
CA TYR A 31 4.22 3.51 1.76
C TYR A 31 4.42 5.02 1.92
N LYS A 32 4.50 5.74 0.81
CA LYS A 32 4.68 7.18 0.85
C LYS A 32 3.52 7.88 1.55
N ALA A 33 2.32 7.43 1.30
CA ALA A 33 1.15 8.07 1.88
C ALA A 33 0.94 7.76 3.36
N ASN A 34 1.34 6.58 3.80
CA ASN A 34 0.96 6.10 5.14
C ASN A 34 2.10 5.80 6.08
N CYS A 35 3.28 5.58 5.59
CA CYS A 35 4.37 5.04 6.41
C CYS A 35 5.59 5.96 6.48
N GLN A 36 5.84 6.68 5.40
CA GLN A 36 7.06 7.44 5.23
C GLN A 36 7.29 8.52 6.28
N SER A 37 6.23 9.11 6.79
CA SER A 37 6.39 10.19 7.76
C SER A 37 7.13 9.75 9.02
N CYS A 38 7.00 8.49 9.38
CA CYS A 38 7.71 7.95 10.54
C CYS A 38 8.91 7.11 10.14
N HIS A 39 8.74 6.30 9.10
CA HIS A 39 9.79 5.35 8.71
C HIS A 39 10.83 5.93 7.74
N GLY A 40 10.60 7.11 7.20
CA GLY A 40 11.54 7.73 6.27
C GLY A 40 11.34 7.29 4.84
N SER A 41 11.78 8.11 3.89
CA SER A 41 11.58 7.81 2.48
C SER A 41 12.37 6.60 1.99
N THR A 42 13.49 6.31 2.65
CA THR A 42 14.32 5.17 2.30
C THR A 42 14.34 4.11 3.40
N GLY A 43 13.40 4.19 4.33
CA GLY A 43 13.36 3.26 5.45
C GLY A 43 14.23 3.69 6.62
N THR A 44 14.85 4.85 6.55
CA THR A 44 15.64 5.38 7.65
C THR A 44 14.91 6.60 8.20
N PRO A 45 14.40 6.52 9.43
CA PRO A 45 13.68 7.63 10.03
C PRO A 45 14.60 8.78 10.37
N SER A 46 14.05 9.99 10.49
CA SER A 46 14.81 11.12 10.97
C SER A 46 15.23 10.86 12.42
N ALA A 47 16.29 11.51 12.86
CA ALA A 47 16.78 11.30 14.23
C ALA A 47 15.72 11.63 15.28
N GLY A 48 14.94 12.69 15.04
CA GLY A 48 13.89 13.07 15.98
C GLY A 48 12.78 12.05 16.08
N ILE A 49 12.33 11.55 14.93
CA ILE A 49 11.27 10.55 14.90
C ILE A 49 11.77 9.23 15.49
N ALA A 50 12.99 8.84 15.14
CA ALA A 50 13.56 7.61 15.65
C ALA A 50 13.56 7.61 17.17
N LYS A 51 13.92 8.72 17.76
CA LYS A 51 13.99 8.83 19.21
C LYS A 51 12.60 8.97 19.83
N MET A 52 11.79 9.84 19.29
CA MET A 52 10.47 10.14 19.86
C MET A 52 9.50 9.00 19.73
N MET A 53 9.50 8.32 18.60
CA MET A 53 8.55 7.25 18.29
C MET A 53 9.17 5.86 18.41
N ASN A 54 10.44 5.78 18.75
CA ASN A 54 11.16 4.50 18.86
C ASN A 54 11.13 3.72 17.55
N VAL A 55 11.47 4.39 16.46
CA VAL A 55 11.45 3.78 15.12
C VAL A 55 12.89 3.48 14.70
N LYS A 56 13.12 2.27 14.26
CA LYS A 56 14.42 1.83 13.77
C LYS A 56 14.48 1.92 12.26
N ALA A 57 15.68 1.88 11.70
CA ALA A 57 15.82 1.77 10.26
C ALA A 57 15.24 0.44 9.80
N ALA A 58 14.71 0.42 8.57
CA ALA A 58 14.05 -0.77 8.02
C ALA A 58 14.95 -2.01 8.11
N SER A 59 16.23 -1.84 7.80
CA SER A 59 17.18 -2.96 7.82
C SER A 59 17.44 -3.52 9.20
N GLU A 60 17.07 -2.80 10.24
CA GLU A 60 17.28 -3.25 11.62
C GLU A 60 16.13 -4.08 12.17
N TYR A 61 15.01 -4.15 11.46
CA TYR A 61 13.90 -4.99 11.87
C TYR A 61 14.15 -6.43 11.43
N LYS A 62 14.31 -7.32 12.39
CA LYS A 62 14.60 -8.72 12.10
C LYS A 62 13.41 -9.64 12.27
N THR A 63 12.24 -9.07 12.46
CA THR A 63 11.03 -9.84 12.61
C THR A 63 10.60 -10.47 11.28
N SER A 64 9.78 -11.50 11.36
CA SER A 64 9.30 -12.17 10.17
C SER A 64 8.31 -11.32 9.41
N GLU A 65 8.08 -11.67 8.16
CA GLU A 65 7.09 -10.98 7.34
C GLU A 65 5.72 -11.04 8.01
N LYS A 66 5.36 -12.20 8.53
CA LYS A 66 4.08 -12.38 9.22
C LYS A 66 3.93 -11.43 10.40
N GLU A 67 4.97 -11.32 11.21
CA GLU A 67 4.92 -10.41 12.36
C GLU A 67 4.83 -8.96 11.94
N GLN A 68 5.48 -8.59 10.86
CA GLN A 68 5.42 -7.24 10.36
C GLN A 68 4.01 -6.92 9.83
N ILE A 69 3.40 -7.88 9.14
CA ILE A 69 2.02 -7.73 8.68
C ILE A 69 1.09 -7.52 9.86
N GLU A 70 1.24 -8.33 10.91
CA GLU A 70 0.40 -8.19 12.09
C GLU A 70 0.59 -6.85 12.79
N SER A 71 1.83 -6.37 12.85
CA SER A 71 2.12 -5.07 13.46
C SER A 71 1.43 -3.93 12.72
N ILE A 72 1.37 -4.02 11.40
CA ILE A 72 0.70 -2.99 10.62
C ILE A 72 -0.82 -3.09 10.78
N LYS A 73 -1.36 -4.30 10.75
CA LYS A 73 -2.80 -4.49 10.91
C LYS A 73 -3.29 -4.00 12.27
N ASN A 74 -2.61 -4.39 13.31
CA ASN A 74 -3.10 -4.21 14.68
C ASN A 74 -2.42 -3.09 15.43
N GLY A 75 -1.36 -2.53 14.87
CA GLY A 75 -0.56 -1.54 15.56
C GLY A 75 0.40 -2.18 16.54
N LYS A 76 1.42 -1.43 16.92
CA LYS A 76 2.39 -1.92 17.90
C LYS A 76 3.09 -0.71 18.52
N GLY A 77 3.07 -0.62 19.84
CA GLY A 77 3.66 0.51 20.52
C GLY A 77 3.02 1.81 20.05
N LYS A 78 3.83 2.72 19.57
CA LYS A 78 3.34 4.01 19.10
C LYS A 78 2.83 3.96 17.66
N MET A 79 3.00 2.84 16.98
CA MET A 79 2.50 2.68 15.63
C MET A 79 1.03 2.34 15.66
N LYS A 80 0.22 3.14 14.98
CA LYS A 80 -1.22 2.93 14.96
C LYS A 80 -1.61 1.81 14.00
N PRO A 81 -2.79 1.22 14.18
CA PRO A 81 -3.24 0.12 13.32
C PRO A 81 -3.77 0.62 11.98
N PHE A 82 -3.64 -0.23 10.98
CA PHE A 82 -4.14 0.08 9.64
C PHE A 82 -5.22 -0.87 9.17
N ALA A 83 -5.69 -1.78 10.03
CA ALA A 83 -6.82 -2.63 9.68
C ALA A 83 -8.02 -1.74 9.36
N GLY A 84 -8.71 -2.01 8.28
CA GLY A 84 -9.83 -1.17 7.86
C GLY A 84 -9.42 0.01 7.00
N LYS A 85 -8.16 0.41 7.05
CA LYS A 85 -7.66 1.48 6.21
C LYS A 85 -6.94 0.93 4.98
N LEU A 86 -6.24 -0.18 5.17
CA LEU A 86 -5.58 -0.89 4.10
C LEU A 86 -6.12 -2.32 4.07
N THR A 87 -6.19 -2.90 2.88
CA THR A 87 -6.60 -4.30 2.75
C THR A 87 -5.44 -5.21 3.15
N ASP A 88 -5.73 -6.46 3.42
CA ASP A 88 -4.69 -7.43 3.75
C ASP A 88 -3.67 -7.55 2.63
N ALA A 89 -4.12 -7.53 1.38
CA ALA A 89 -3.23 -7.59 0.23
C ALA A 89 -2.32 -6.36 0.16
N GLN A 90 -2.86 -5.19 0.44
CA GLN A 90 -2.07 -3.97 0.46
C GLN A 90 -1.03 -3.99 1.57
N ILE A 91 -1.41 -4.48 2.73
CA ILE A 91 -0.47 -4.58 3.85
C ILE A 91 0.67 -5.53 3.51
N LYS A 92 0.34 -6.66 2.91
CA LYS A 92 1.37 -7.62 2.50
C LYS A 92 2.32 -7.00 1.48
N ASP A 93 1.79 -6.29 0.51
CA ASP A 93 2.61 -5.65 -0.51
C ASP A 93 3.51 -4.58 0.09
N VAL A 94 3.00 -3.80 1.03
CA VAL A 94 3.79 -2.77 1.70
C VAL A 94 4.90 -3.39 2.54
N VAL A 95 4.64 -4.52 3.19
CA VAL A 95 5.69 -5.21 3.96
C VAL A 95 6.78 -5.69 3.02
N THR A 96 6.42 -6.26 1.88
CA THR A 96 7.40 -6.70 0.90
C THR A 96 8.27 -5.52 0.45
N TYR A 97 7.64 -4.40 0.18
CA TYR A 97 8.37 -3.19 -0.22
C TYR A 97 9.28 -2.70 0.90
N PHE A 98 8.76 -2.60 2.12
CA PHE A 98 9.52 -2.12 3.26
C PHE A 98 10.78 -2.96 3.50
N ARG A 99 10.68 -4.26 3.30
CA ARG A 99 11.81 -5.16 3.51
C ARG A 99 12.91 -4.99 2.47
N THR A 100 12.67 -4.24 1.41
CA THR A 100 13.71 -3.93 0.43
C THR A 100 14.44 -2.64 0.74
N LEU A 101 13.95 -1.85 1.67
CA LEU A 101 14.56 -0.57 2.01
C LEU A 101 15.81 -0.73 2.87
N LYS A 102 16.80 0.13 2.62
CA LYS A 102 18.07 0.06 3.33
C LYS A 102 18.56 1.42 3.76
#